data_a920487a28f8e87356aae8f3b60f685c
#
_entry.id   a920487a28f8e87356aae8f3b60f685c
#
_cell.length_a   1.000
_cell.length_b   1.000
_cell.length_c   1.000
_cell.angle_alpha   90.00
_cell.angle_beta   90.00
_cell.angle_gamma   90.00
#
_symmetry.space_group_name_H-M   'P 1'
#
loop_
_entity.id
_entity.type
_entity.pdbx_description
1 polymer ?
#
loop_
_entity_poly.entity_id
_entity_poly.type
_entity_poly.pdbx_seq_one_letter_code
_entity_poly.pdbx_strand_id
1 'polypeptide(L)' 'MDKENFLKQIEQSNLSDEDKKMWREAVEVLSATVLDVIAKELIDQPGRLAEITADINAQKEKIISIKT' A
#
# COMPACT_ATOMS: atom_id res chain seq x y z
N MET A 1 -4.02 7.07 -10.40
CA MET A 1 -5.09 6.61 -9.51
C MET A 1 -5.16 7.50 -8.28
N ASP A 2 -6.36 7.86 -7.86
CA ASP A 2 -6.56 8.65 -6.64
C ASP A 2 -6.20 7.86 -5.39
N LYS A 3 -5.56 8.54 -4.44
CA LYS A 3 -5.26 7.94 -3.15
C LYS A 3 -6.53 7.46 -2.45
N GLU A 4 -7.62 8.20 -2.56
CA GLU A 4 -8.89 7.82 -1.97
C GLU A 4 -9.44 6.52 -2.53
N ASN A 5 -9.39 6.35 -3.85
CA ASN A 5 -9.83 5.11 -4.49
C ASN A 5 -8.97 3.93 -4.09
N PHE A 6 -7.67 4.15 -4.01
CA PHE A 6 -6.74 3.12 -3.56
C PHE A 6 -7.07 2.68 -2.12
N LEU A 7 -7.26 3.65 -1.23
CA LEU A 7 -7.60 3.36 0.17
C LEU A 7 -8.94 2.65 0.30
N LYS A 8 -9.92 2.99 -0.53
CA LYS A 8 -11.20 2.28 -0.54
C LYS A 8 -11.02 0.80 -0.85
N GLN A 9 -10.19 0.48 -1.83
CA GLN A 9 -9.89 -0.91 -2.17
C GLN A 9 -9.22 -1.63 -1.02
N ILE A 10 -8.29 -0.96 -0.35
CA ILE A 10 -7.60 -1.52 0.82
C ILE A 10 -8.58 -1.77 1.97
N GLU A 11 -9.48 -0.82 2.23
CA GLU A 11 -10.49 -0.96 3.30
C GLU A 11 -11.45 -2.13 3.04
N GLN A 12 -11.73 -2.42 1.78
CA GLN A 12 -12.61 -3.52 1.38
C GLN A 12 -11.90 -4.87 1.30
N SER A 13 -10.58 -4.88 1.48
CA SER A 13 -9.79 -6.10 1.40
C SER A 13 -9.87 -6.89 2.70
N ASN A 14 -9.32 -8.12 2.66
CA ASN A 14 -9.29 -9.01 3.83
C ASN A 14 -8.06 -8.78 4.71
N LEU A 15 -7.38 -7.65 4.55
CA LEU A 15 -6.22 -7.33 5.37
C LEU A 15 -6.61 -7.08 6.82
N SER A 16 -5.67 -7.31 7.73
CA SER A 16 -5.84 -6.98 9.14
C SER A 16 -5.94 -5.47 9.33
N ASP A 17 -6.45 -5.05 10.49
CA ASP A 17 -6.54 -3.62 10.83
C ASP A 17 -5.16 -2.96 10.84
N GLU A 18 -4.14 -3.68 11.30
CA GLU A 18 -2.77 -3.19 11.29
C GLU A 18 -2.26 -2.94 9.87
N ASP A 19 -2.53 -3.87 8.95
CA ASP A 19 -2.14 -3.72 7.56
C ASP A 19 -2.88 -2.57 6.89
N LYS A 20 -4.16 -2.42 7.16
CA LYS A 20 -4.94 -1.30 6.64
C LYS A 20 -4.40 0.03 7.14
N LYS A 21 -4.03 0.09 8.41
CA LYS A 21 -3.42 1.28 8.99
C LYS A 21 -2.08 1.58 8.33
N MET A 22 -1.27 0.55 8.11
CA MET A 22 0.00 0.69 7.40
C MET A 22 -0.21 1.31 6.02
N TRP A 23 -1.20 0.83 5.26
CA TRP A 23 -1.49 1.36 3.94
C TRP A 23 -1.93 2.82 3.98
N ARG A 24 -2.74 3.20 4.98
CA ARG A 24 -3.13 4.60 5.14
C ARG A 24 -1.92 5.51 5.35
N GLU A 25 -0.96 5.06 6.11
CA GLU A 25 0.29 5.79 6.32
C GLU A 25 1.19 5.76 5.07
N ALA A 26 1.25 4.62 4.41
CA ALA A 26 2.10 4.44 3.22
C ALA A 26 1.66 5.34 2.07
N VAL A 27 0.35 5.52 1.83
CA VAL A 27 -0.11 6.38 0.73
C VAL A 27 0.26 7.84 0.92
N GLU A 28 0.56 8.25 2.16
CA GLU A 28 1.02 9.60 2.43
C GLU A 28 2.46 9.83 1.96
N VAL A 29 3.29 8.78 1.94
CA VAL A 29 4.70 8.89 1.58
C VAL A 29 5.00 8.37 0.18
N LEU A 30 4.12 7.59 -0.42
CA LEU A 30 4.32 7.04 -1.77
C LEU A 30 3.77 7.99 -2.83
N SER A 31 4.45 8.01 -3.99
CA SER A 31 4.00 8.83 -5.11
C SER A 31 2.78 8.18 -5.80
N ALA A 32 2.02 9.00 -6.54
CA ALA A 32 0.88 8.51 -7.31
C ALA A 32 1.30 7.45 -8.33
N THR A 33 2.48 7.61 -8.93
CA THR A 33 3.00 6.65 -9.90
C THR A 33 3.21 5.28 -9.27
N VAL A 34 3.79 5.24 -8.07
CA VAL A 34 4.00 3.98 -7.34
C VAL A 34 2.66 3.36 -6.97
N LEU A 35 1.70 4.14 -6.53
CA LEU A 35 0.37 3.65 -6.20
C LEU A 35 -0.33 3.05 -7.41
N ASP A 36 -0.17 3.64 -8.59
CA ASP A 36 -0.73 3.11 -9.82
C ASP A 36 -0.14 1.74 -10.16
N VAL A 37 1.16 1.58 -10.02
CA VAL A 37 1.84 0.30 -10.26
C VAL A 37 1.30 -0.77 -9.30
N ILE A 38 1.21 -0.44 -8.02
CA ILE A 38 0.70 -1.36 -7.00
C ILE A 38 -0.75 -1.74 -7.29
N ALA A 39 -1.58 -0.77 -7.63
CA ALA A 39 -2.98 -1.02 -7.94
C ALA A 39 -3.13 -1.97 -9.13
N LYS A 40 -2.31 -1.81 -10.16
CA LYS A 40 -2.30 -2.70 -11.31
C LYS A 40 -1.96 -4.13 -10.91
N GLU A 41 -0.94 -4.29 -10.08
CA GLU A 41 -0.55 -5.63 -9.61
C GLU A 41 -1.65 -6.28 -8.79
N LEU A 42 -2.34 -5.51 -7.96
CA LEU A 42 -3.43 -6.02 -7.14
C LEU A 42 -4.62 -6.47 -8.01
N ILE A 43 -4.89 -5.78 -9.11
CA ILE A 43 -5.94 -6.16 -10.04
C ILE A 43 -5.55 -7.43 -10.81
N ASP A 44 -4.29 -7.50 -11.28
CA ASP A 44 -3.82 -8.65 -12.07
C ASP A 44 -3.62 -9.91 -11.21
N GLN A 45 -3.14 -9.74 -9.99
CA GLN A 45 -2.82 -10.86 -9.10
C GLN A 45 -3.29 -10.56 -7.68
N PRO A 46 -4.61 -10.62 -7.43
CA PRO A 46 -5.16 -10.30 -6.10
C PRO A 46 -4.63 -11.22 -5.00
N GLY A 47 -4.18 -12.42 -5.34
CA GLY A 47 -3.59 -13.34 -4.36
C GLY A 47 -2.26 -12.88 -3.78
N ARG A 48 -1.63 -11.86 -4.38
CA ARG A 48 -0.35 -11.32 -3.91
C ARG A 48 -0.50 -10.15 -2.95
N LEU A 49 -1.72 -9.82 -2.56
CA LEU A 49 -1.96 -8.66 -1.71
C LEU A 49 -1.14 -8.69 -0.41
N ALA A 50 -1.10 -9.84 0.26
CA ALA A 50 -0.33 -9.98 1.51
C ALA A 50 1.17 -9.76 1.28
N GLU A 51 1.69 -10.31 0.17
CA GLU A 51 3.09 -10.18 -0.20
C GLU A 51 3.46 -8.74 -0.52
N ILE A 52 2.62 -8.07 -1.31
CA ILE A 52 2.81 -6.67 -1.66
C ILE A 52 2.73 -5.79 -0.41
N THR A 53 1.79 -6.08 0.48
CA THR A 53 1.64 -5.37 1.76
C THR A 53 2.92 -5.45 2.58
N ALA A 54 3.52 -6.64 2.69
CA ALA A 54 4.77 -6.81 3.42
C ALA A 54 5.92 -6.03 2.79
N ASP A 55 6.01 -6.04 1.45
CA ASP A 55 7.04 -5.29 0.73
C ASP A 55 6.92 -3.79 0.96
N ILE A 56 5.71 -3.27 0.88
CA ILE A 56 5.46 -1.84 1.08
C ILE A 56 5.74 -1.43 2.52
N ASN A 57 5.40 -2.29 3.48
CA ASN A 57 5.71 -2.02 4.88
C ASN A 57 7.23 -1.88 5.10
N ALA A 58 8.01 -2.76 4.49
CA ALA A 58 9.46 -2.69 4.56
C ALA A 58 10.00 -1.41 3.91
N GLN A 59 9.47 -1.03 2.75
CA GLN A 59 9.88 0.19 2.07
C GLN A 59 9.49 1.45 2.85
N LYS A 60 8.31 1.45 3.44
CA LYS A 60 7.84 2.55 4.28
C LYS A 60 8.79 2.78 5.46
N GLU A 61 9.19 1.71 6.14
CA GLU A 61 10.13 1.80 7.25
C GLU A 61 11.49 2.36 6.81
N LYS A 62 11.97 1.95 5.64
CA LYS A 62 13.20 2.47 5.06
C LYS A 62 13.12 3.96 4.79
N ILE A 63 12.01 4.42 4.22
CA ILE A 63 11.81 5.84 3.91
C ILE A 63 11.80 6.66 5.21
N ILE A 64 11.10 6.18 6.23
CA ILE A 64 11.03 6.86 7.52
C ILE A 64 12.42 6.91 8.17
N SER A 65 13.19 5.83 8.10
CA SER A 65 14.54 5.77 8.65
C SER A 65 15.49 6.77 7.98
N ILE A 66 15.36 6.95 6.67
CA ILE A 66 16.19 7.90 5.94
C ILE A 66 15.88 9.34 6.35
N LYS A 67 14.64 9.63 6.68
CA LYS A 67 14.21 10.97 7.07
C LYS A 67 14.61 11.35 8.50
N THR A 68 14.92 10.41 9.33
CA THR A 68 15.38 10.66 10.70
C THR A 68 16.87 10.69 10.78
#